data_3367aee5a05eee4e7bf79d6ab85eeadc
#
_entry.id   3367aee5a05eee4e7bf79d6ab85eeadc
#
_cell.length_a   1.000
_cell.length_b   1.000
_cell.length_c   1.000
_cell.angle_alpha   90.00
_cell.angle_beta   90.00
_cell.angle_gamma   90.00
#
_symmetry.space_group_name_H-M   'P 1'
#
loop_
_entity.id
_entity.type
_entity.pdbx_description
1 polymer ?
#
loop_
_entity_poly.entity_id
_entity_poly.type
_entity_poly.pdbx_seq_one_letter_code
_entity_poly.pdbx_strand_id
1 'polypeptide(L)'
;MGKDLKADILWDIYVRKYIFNMEDSFDLFFRRKPALMLIALKRISRARYGSILAKEADCTYSHAVKILQSLERLGLVVFEKKGRIKLIKLTKKGTEIADNIENIKRLVG
;
A
#
# COMPACT_ATOMS: atom_id res chain seq x y z
N MET A 1 -12.97 -26.52 33.22
CA MET A 1 -12.53 -25.65 32.16
C MET A 1 -12.84 -24.17 32.26
N GLY A 2 -13.53 -23.68 33.08
CA GLY A 2 -13.74 -22.28 33.45
C GLY A 2 -13.49 -21.20 32.42
N LYS A 3 -13.53 -21.50 31.14
CA LYS A 3 -13.35 -20.48 30.12
C LYS A 3 -14.63 -19.71 29.93
N ASP A 4 -14.53 -18.41 30.05
CA ASP A 4 -15.61 -17.52 29.72
C ASP A 4 -15.64 -17.37 28.20
N LEU A 5 -16.61 -18.04 27.56
CA LEU A 5 -16.77 -17.96 26.10
C LEU A 5 -16.91 -16.54 25.61
N LYS A 6 -17.54 -15.68 26.41
CA LYS A 6 -17.73 -14.29 26.06
C LYS A 6 -16.39 -13.54 26.03
N ALA A 7 -15.53 -13.78 27.02
CA ALA A 7 -14.20 -13.19 27.07
C ALA A 7 -13.33 -13.70 25.92
N ASP A 8 -13.41 -15.00 25.60
CA ASP A 8 -12.67 -15.59 24.49
C ASP A 8 -13.10 -14.98 23.16
N ILE A 9 -14.39 -14.79 22.96
CA ILE A 9 -14.93 -14.17 21.74
C ILE A 9 -14.44 -12.72 21.61
N LEU A 10 -14.50 -11.96 22.70
CA LEU A 10 -14.05 -10.56 22.71
C LEU A 10 -12.55 -10.48 22.45
N TRP A 11 -11.77 -11.37 23.05
CA TRP A 11 -10.34 -11.44 22.84
C TRP A 11 -10.01 -11.77 21.38
N ASP A 12 -10.71 -12.74 20.80
CA ASP A 12 -10.52 -13.17 19.43
C ASP A 12 -10.86 -12.03 18.44
N ILE A 13 -11.94 -11.31 18.71
CA ILE A 13 -12.32 -10.15 17.89
C ILE A 13 -11.26 -9.06 17.99
N TYR A 14 -10.78 -8.78 19.19
CA TYR A 14 -9.76 -7.75 19.42
C TYR A 14 -8.46 -8.13 18.71
N VAL A 15 -7.99 -9.36 18.88
CA VAL A 15 -6.76 -9.84 18.26
C VAL A 15 -6.87 -9.81 16.74
N ARG A 16 -8.01 -10.26 16.20
CA ARG A 16 -8.25 -10.22 14.76
C ARG A 16 -8.19 -8.81 14.22
N LYS A 17 -8.84 -7.89 14.90
CA LYS A 17 -8.85 -6.50 14.46
C LYS A 17 -7.46 -5.89 14.49
N TYR A 18 -6.71 -6.16 15.55
CA TYR A 18 -5.36 -5.66 15.71
C TYR A 18 -4.40 -6.27 14.70
N ILE A 19 -4.44 -7.60 14.56
CA ILE A 19 -3.60 -8.33 13.61
C ILE A 19 -3.98 -7.96 12.18
N PHE A 20 -5.28 -7.81 11.91
CA PHE A 20 -5.76 -7.40 10.59
C PHE A 20 -5.21 -6.02 10.19
N ASN A 21 -5.19 -5.07 11.12
CA ASN A 21 -4.60 -3.76 10.85
C ASN A 21 -3.10 -3.84 10.58
N MET A 22 -2.38 -4.68 11.31
CA MET A 22 -0.96 -4.92 11.09
C MET A 22 -0.71 -5.62 9.75
N GLU A 23 -1.50 -6.66 9.47
CA GLU A 23 -1.42 -7.40 8.22
C GLU A 23 -1.78 -6.50 7.05
N ASP A 24 -2.80 -5.64 7.20
CA ASP A 24 -3.20 -4.71 6.16
C ASP A 24 -2.07 -3.76 5.79
N SER A 25 -1.29 -3.31 6.77
CA SER A 25 -0.14 -2.44 6.52
C SER A 25 1.04 -3.21 5.93
N PHE A 26 1.38 -4.34 6.52
CA PHE A 26 2.56 -5.13 6.15
C PHE A 26 2.34 -5.91 4.87
N ASP A 27 1.20 -6.61 4.78
CA ASP A 27 0.87 -7.42 3.61
C ASP A 27 0.71 -6.60 2.35
N LEU A 28 0.33 -5.33 2.49
CA LEU A 28 0.19 -4.44 1.34
C LEU A 28 1.46 -4.42 0.52
N PHE A 29 2.63 -4.43 1.17
CA PHE A 29 3.92 -4.37 0.48
C PHE A 29 4.29 -5.67 -0.22
N PHE A 30 3.70 -6.77 0.20
CA PHE A 30 3.95 -8.08 -0.39
C PHE A 30 2.94 -8.45 -1.46
N ARG A 31 1.94 -7.63 -1.68
CA ARG A 31 1.03 -7.80 -2.80
C ARG A 31 1.66 -7.21 -4.05
N ARG A 32 1.48 -7.91 -5.14
CA ARG A 32 2.11 -7.54 -6.41
C ARG A 32 1.76 -6.12 -6.86
N LYS A 33 0.48 -5.78 -6.86
CA LYS A 33 0.03 -4.51 -7.42
C LYS A 33 0.51 -3.28 -6.62
N PRO A 34 0.37 -3.25 -5.29
CA PRO A 34 0.94 -2.15 -4.52
C PRO A 34 2.45 -2.03 -4.65
N ALA A 35 3.16 -3.16 -4.63
CA ALA A 35 4.62 -3.18 -4.77
C ALA A 35 5.04 -2.62 -6.13
N LEU A 36 4.36 -3.01 -7.21
CA LEU A 36 4.66 -2.51 -8.54
C LEU A 36 4.38 -1.01 -8.66
N MET A 37 3.33 -0.51 -8.01
CA MET A 37 3.03 0.92 -8.00
C MET A 37 4.12 1.72 -7.32
N LEU A 38 4.63 1.24 -6.19
CA LEU A 38 5.72 1.90 -5.49
C LEU A 38 7.00 1.92 -6.33
N ILE A 39 7.31 0.81 -6.96
CA ILE A 39 8.48 0.72 -7.84
C ILE A 39 8.32 1.65 -9.05
N ALA A 40 7.14 1.68 -9.64
CA ALA A 40 6.86 2.55 -10.78
C ALA A 40 7.03 4.03 -10.43
N LEU A 41 6.52 4.43 -9.26
CA LEU A 41 6.66 5.80 -8.77
C LEU A 41 8.12 6.16 -8.49
N LYS A 42 8.92 5.21 -8.05
CA LYS A 42 10.34 5.42 -7.81
C LYS A 42 11.13 5.60 -9.09
N ARG A 43 10.87 4.75 -10.10
CA ARG A 43 11.63 4.74 -11.36
C ARG A 43 11.60 6.07 -12.10
N ILE A 44 10.51 6.78 -11.95
CA ILE A 44 10.38 8.10 -12.52
C ILE A 44 10.21 9.08 -11.38
N SER A 45 11.25 9.89 -11.15
CA SER A 45 11.30 10.83 -10.03
C SER A 45 10.32 12.00 -10.16
N ARG A 46 9.17 11.79 -10.79
CA ARG A 46 8.15 12.82 -10.93
C ARG A 46 6.77 12.22 -10.74
N ALA A 47 5.84 13.12 -10.42
CA ALA A 47 4.46 12.72 -10.15
C ALA A 47 3.81 12.02 -11.35
N ARG A 48 2.94 11.08 -11.06
CA ARG A 48 2.25 10.26 -12.04
C ARG A 48 0.75 10.33 -11.86
N TYR A 49 0.04 10.07 -12.96
CA TYR A 49 -1.41 9.92 -12.92
C TYR A 49 -1.78 8.51 -12.41
N GLY A 50 -2.90 8.42 -11.71
CA GLY A 50 -3.39 7.13 -11.23
C GLY A 50 -3.68 6.14 -12.36
N SER A 51 -4.14 6.63 -13.51
CA SER A 51 -4.42 5.77 -14.67
C SER A 51 -3.14 5.11 -15.22
N ILE A 52 -2.03 5.82 -15.21
CA ILE A 52 -0.74 5.27 -15.63
C ILE A 52 -0.28 4.19 -14.65
N LEU A 53 -0.41 4.47 -13.36
CA LEU A 53 -0.04 3.51 -12.32
C LEU A 53 -0.90 2.26 -12.37
N ALA A 54 -2.20 2.40 -12.67
CA ALA A 54 -3.09 1.27 -12.85
C ALA A 54 -2.61 0.36 -13.98
N LYS A 55 -2.21 0.93 -15.11
CA LYS A 55 -1.67 0.17 -16.23
C LYS A 55 -0.37 -0.54 -15.86
N GLU A 56 0.55 0.14 -15.21
CA GLU A 56 1.83 -0.44 -14.82
C GLU A 56 1.68 -1.56 -13.80
N ALA A 57 0.68 -1.48 -12.94
CA ALA A 57 0.38 -2.52 -11.95
C ALA A 57 -0.61 -3.57 -12.47
N ASP A 58 -1.06 -3.43 -13.71
CA ASP A 58 -2.01 -4.35 -14.33
C ASP A 58 -3.27 -4.52 -13.49
N CYS A 59 -3.93 -3.41 -13.19
CA CYS A 59 -5.17 -3.43 -12.43
C CYS A 59 -6.15 -2.38 -12.95
N THR A 60 -7.40 -2.49 -12.52
CA THR A 60 -8.42 -1.50 -12.85
C THR A 60 -8.12 -0.19 -12.17
N TYR A 61 -8.62 0.90 -12.73
CA TYR A 61 -8.49 2.21 -12.13
C TYR A 61 -9.08 2.27 -10.73
N SER A 62 -10.27 1.68 -10.53
CA SER A 62 -10.91 1.62 -9.21
C SER A 62 -10.03 0.95 -8.17
N HIS A 63 -9.41 -0.16 -8.56
CA HIS A 63 -8.52 -0.90 -7.66
C HIS A 63 -7.25 -0.08 -7.36
N ALA A 64 -6.70 0.54 -8.37
CA ALA A 64 -5.53 1.41 -8.21
C ALA A 64 -5.81 2.55 -7.23
N VAL A 65 -6.98 3.18 -7.34
CA VAL A 65 -7.38 4.26 -6.43
C VAL A 65 -7.40 3.78 -4.98
N LYS A 66 -7.96 2.59 -4.74
CA LYS A 66 -8.00 2.03 -3.39
C LYS A 66 -6.61 1.77 -2.83
N ILE A 67 -5.72 1.22 -3.66
CA ILE A 67 -4.33 0.98 -3.27
C ILE A 67 -3.64 2.30 -2.93
N LEU A 68 -3.78 3.29 -3.80
CA LEU A 68 -3.14 4.59 -3.62
C LEU A 68 -3.65 5.31 -2.37
N GLN A 69 -4.94 5.19 -2.08
CA GLN A 69 -5.50 5.74 -0.84
C GLN A 69 -4.91 5.06 0.40
N SER A 70 -4.68 3.76 0.33
CA SER A 70 -4.02 3.03 1.42
C SER A 70 -2.57 3.49 1.59
N LEU A 71 -1.85 3.67 0.48
CA LEU A 71 -0.48 4.17 0.52
C LEU A 71 -0.41 5.59 1.08
N GLU A 72 -1.39 6.42 0.76
CA GLU A 72 -1.47 7.77 1.30
C GLU A 72 -1.67 7.75 2.82
N ARG A 73 -2.57 6.91 3.30
CA ARG A 73 -2.81 6.76 4.75
C ARG A 73 -1.58 6.32 5.50
N LEU A 74 -0.73 5.52 4.87
CA LEU A 74 0.54 5.09 5.45
C LEU A 74 1.64 6.13 5.34
N GLY A 75 1.38 7.24 4.66
CA GLY A 75 2.35 8.31 4.48
C GLY A 75 3.40 8.02 3.42
N LEU A 76 3.12 7.14 2.48
CA LEU A 76 4.07 6.72 1.45
C LEU A 76 3.94 7.51 0.16
N VAL A 77 2.74 8.02 -0.10
CA VAL A 77 2.49 8.87 -1.27
C VAL A 77 1.70 10.09 -0.85
N VAL A 78 1.81 11.15 -1.65
CA VAL A 78 0.98 12.34 -1.53
C VAL A 78 0.29 12.58 -2.86
N PHE A 79 -0.92 13.09 -2.78
CA PHE A 79 -1.67 13.51 -3.95
C PHE A 79 -1.50 15.02 -4.13
N GLU A 80 -1.10 15.41 -5.31
CA GLU A 80 -0.98 16.80 -5.68
C GLU A 80 -2.06 17.13 -6.69
N LYS A 81 -2.98 18.00 -6.31
CA LYS A 81 -4.09 18.38 -7.17
C LYS A 81 -3.70 19.58 -8.03
N LYS A 82 -3.72 19.41 -9.35
CA LYS A 82 -3.51 20.50 -10.31
C LYS A 82 -4.73 20.58 -11.21
N GLY A 83 -5.63 21.51 -10.90
CA GLY A 83 -6.90 21.64 -11.62
C GLY A 83 -7.76 20.39 -11.41
N ARG A 84 -8.13 19.70 -12.49
CA ARG A 84 -8.92 18.48 -12.45
C ARG A 84 -8.07 17.22 -12.30
N ILE A 85 -6.76 17.36 -12.28
CA ILE A 85 -5.83 16.25 -12.34
C ILE A 85 -5.22 16.04 -10.98
N LYS A 86 -5.16 14.76 -10.55
CA LYS A 86 -4.43 14.36 -9.37
C LYS A 86 -3.14 13.67 -9.78
N LEU A 87 -2.04 14.22 -9.36
CA LEU A 87 -0.72 13.62 -9.53
C LEU A 87 -0.33 12.92 -8.24
N ILE A 88 0.36 11.81 -8.37
CA ILE A 88 0.78 10.99 -7.23
C ILE A 88 2.29 10.99 -7.18
N LYS A 89 2.83 11.27 -6.01
CA LYS A 89 4.27 11.37 -5.78
C LYS A 89 4.65 10.61 -4.52
N LEU A 90 5.82 9.96 -4.54
CA LEU A 90 6.35 9.31 -3.35
C LEU A 90 6.79 10.34 -2.32
N THR A 91 6.54 10.04 -1.06
CA THR A 91 7.16 10.74 0.05
C THR A 91 8.57 10.19 0.26
N LYS A 92 9.35 10.82 1.14
CA LYS A 92 10.66 10.30 1.53
C LYS A 92 10.55 8.88 2.09
N LYS A 93 9.57 8.65 2.95
CA LYS A 93 9.28 7.33 3.50
C LYS A 93 8.88 6.34 2.42
N GLY A 94 8.04 6.77 1.48
CA GLY A 94 7.62 5.95 0.36
C GLY A 94 8.78 5.56 -0.54
N THR A 95 9.70 6.48 -0.79
CA THR A 95 10.90 6.22 -1.57
C THR A 95 11.77 5.16 -0.89
N GLU A 96 11.96 5.28 0.40
CA GLU A 96 12.76 4.33 1.17
C GLU A 96 12.16 2.92 1.12
N ILE A 97 10.85 2.82 1.27
CA ILE A 97 10.16 1.53 1.19
C ILE A 97 10.24 0.97 -0.23
N ALA A 98 10.04 1.80 -1.25
CA ALA A 98 10.15 1.38 -2.64
C ALA A 98 11.55 0.85 -2.96
N ASP A 99 12.59 1.50 -2.44
CA ASP A 99 13.97 1.03 -2.59
C ASP A 99 14.15 -0.36 -2.01
N ASN A 100 13.62 -0.59 -0.82
CA ASN A 100 13.72 -1.88 -0.15
C ASN A 100 12.96 -2.97 -0.90
N ILE A 101 11.77 -2.67 -1.42
CA ILE A 101 10.98 -3.61 -2.21
C ILE A 101 11.73 -3.98 -3.49
N GLU A 102 12.27 -2.99 -4.18
CA GLU A 102 13.03 -3.22 -5.41
C GLU A 102 14.26 -4.08 -5.13
N ASN A 103 14.91 -3.84 -4.00
CA ASN A 103 16.07 -4.63 -3.59
C ASN A 103 15.69 -6.10 -3.34
N ILE A 104 14.57 -6.32 -2.65
CA ILE A 104 14.05 -7.68 -2.43
C ILE A 104 13.76 -8.36 -3.76
N LYS A 105 13.10 -7.66 -4.67
CA LYS A 105 12.78 -8.19 -6.00
C LYS A 105 14.04 -8.61 -6.75
N ARG A 106 15.09 -7.81 -6.70
CA ARG A 106 16.37 -8.10 -7.34
C ARG A 106 17.06 -9.32 -6.74
N LEU A 107 17.00 -9.46 -5.41
CA LEU A 107 17.61 -10.58 -4.70
C LEU A 107 16.91 -11.91 -4.98
N VAL A 108 15.60 -11.87 -5.12
CA VAL A 108 14.80 -13.07 -5.34
C VAL A 108 14.92 -13.57 -6.78
N GLY A 109 15.06 -12.69 -7.69
CA GLY A 109 15.08 -13.12 -9.05
C GLY A 109 15.40 -12.19 -10.13
#